data_9be0316f40bbc71d7ffa9492df6afcf8
#
_entry.id   9be0316f40bbc71d7ffa9492df6afcf8
#
_cell.length_a   1.000
_cell.length_b   1.000
_cell.length_c   1.000
_cell.angle_alpha   90.00
_cell.angle_beta   90.00
_cell.angle_gamma   90.00
#
_symmetry.space_group_name_H-M   'P 1'
#
loop_
_entity.id
_entity.type
_entity.pdbx_description
1 polymer ?
#
loop_
_entity_poly.entity_id
_entity_poly.type
_entity_poly.pdbx_seq_one_letter_code
_entity_poly.pdbx_strand_id
1 'polypeptide(L)'
;MTTTSERLSEKLTREVSKRVSQSVFDGSRLRVVLLVDVYDGAQQQFLEAYEQLCKQVASVPGHVSDQLCQSIENPSQWLITSEWESAPPFLTWVNSEEHVRMVQPLHSCVRDTRSLRFHIVRETGGAEQHQSAERRLQAHPRIGDGVIRHALTFTVKPGSEKKVARILADYASPEARVDDTTRLCRTSLFMHGNRVVRAIEVRGDLLAALRHVASQPEVRAVEEAINPYLEQDRDLNDQDSARMFFTRAALPAVHHVSTEDQSEGRRQALYYPARPGRGMRLAELIAQADTASADDPASPVLRSTVFQRDDVVVRLVDMRGDQEAEVLPREARVAAEVRELLDAEVARMDLITDRRSPDA
;
A
#
# COMPACT_ATOMS: atom_id res chain seq x y z
N MET A 1 4.65 -35.47 31.83
CA MET A 1 3.71 -36.08 30.84
C MET A 1 2.88 -34.93 30.27
N THR A 2 3.24 -34.44 29.13
CA THR A 2 2.46 -33.42 28.39
C THR A 2 1.19 -34.07 27.87
N THR A 3 0.05 -33.48 28.13
CA THR A 3 -1.25 -34.05 27.76
C THR A 3 -1.43 -34.10 26.25
N THR A 4 -2.23 -35.07 25.78
CA THR A 4 -2.52 -35.19 24.31
C THR A 4 -3.10 -33.92 23.73
N SER A 5 -3.78 -33.09 24.52
CA SER A 5 -4.34 -31.80 24.14
C SER A 5 -3.26 -30.75 23.91
N GLU A 6 -2.19 -30.71 24.70
CA GLU A 6 -1.05 -29.79 24.48
C GLU A 6 -0.28 -30.15 23.22
N ARG A 7 -0.08 -31.46 22.95
CA ARG A 7 0.56 -31.90 21.70
C ARG A 7 -0.28 -31.63 20.44
N LEU A 8 -1.61 -31.69 20.53
CA LEU A 8 -2.51 -31.30 19.44
C LEU A 8 -2.53 -29.79 19.26
N SER A 9 -2.48 -29.00 20.32
CA SER A 9 -2.38 -27.54 20.27
C SER A 9 -1.04 -27.10 19.70
N GLU A 10 0.07 -27.70 20.14
CA GLU A 10 1.41 -27.44 19.54
C GLU A 10 1.49 -27.90 18.08
N LYS A 11 0.86 -29.01 17.70
CA LYS A 11 0.81 -29.47 16.31
C LYS A 11 -0.05 -28.55 15.43
N LEU A 12 -1.21 -28.13 15.92
CA LEU A 12 -2.06 -27.13 15.26
C LEU A 12 -1.39 -25.77 15.16
N THR A 13 -0.60 -25.36 16.14
CA THR A 13 0.19 -24.13 16.09
C THR A 13 1.39 -24.26 15.15
N ARG A 14 1.90 -25.47 14.91
CA ARG A 14 3.01 -25.76 13.97
C ARG A 14 2.56 -25.93 12.52
N GLU A 15 1.30 -26.23 12.27
CA GLU A 15 0.71 -26.38 10.93
C GLU A 15 -0.08 -25.15 10.46
N VAL A 16 -0.01 -24.00 11.14
CA VAL A 16 -0.42 -22.74 10.55
C VAL A 16 0.52 -22.49 9.37
N SER A 17 -0.01 -22.65 8.19
CA SER A 17 0.67 -22.36 6.92
C SER A 17 1.52 -21.10 7.06
N LYS A 18 2.83 -21.22 6.86
CA LYS A 18 3.74 -20.07 6.86
C LYS A 18 3.56 -19.21 5.63
N ARG A 19 2.67 -19.63 4.73
CA ARG A 19 2.32 -18.89 3.53
C ARG A 19 1.54 -17.64 3.90
N VAL A 20 1.98 -16.50 3.39
CA VAL A 20 1.29 -15.22 3.52
C VAL A 20 0.51 -14.92 2.25
N SER A 21 -0.73 -14.45 2.40
CA SER A 21 -1.53 -13.96 1.28
C SER A 21 -2.35 -12.75 1.76
N GLN A 22 -2.10 -11.60 1.14
CA GLN A 22 -2.77 -10.35 1.41
C GLN A 22 -3.11 -9.69 0.08
N SER A 23 -4.39 -9.47 -0.21
CA SER A 23 -4.81 -8.90 -1.49
C SER A 23 -6.02 -7.99 -1.31
N VAL A 24 -6.05 -6.89 -2.05
CA VAL A 24 -7.24 -6.02 -2.17
C VAL A 24 -8.23 -6.56 -3.19
N PHE A 25 -7.85 -7.57 -3.97
CA PHE A 25 -8.62 -8.14 -5.08
C PHE A 25 -9.46 -9.36 -4.69
N ASP A 26 -9.71 -9.58 -3.40
CA ASP A 26 -10.48 -10.74 -2.93
C ASP A 26 -12.00 -10.56 -3.01
N GLY A 27 -12.47 -9.42 -3.54
CA GLY A 27 -13.89 -9.12 -3.72
C GLY A 27 -14.66 -8.82 -2.43
N SER A 28 -13.99 -8.78 -1.27
CA SER A 28 -14.65 -8.41 -0.02
C SER A 28 -15.01 -6.93 0.01
N ARG A 29 -16.19 -6.62 0.59
CA ARG A 29 -16.58 -5.22 0.83
C ARG A 29 -15.58 -4.53 1.74
N LEU A 30 -15.36 -3.24 1.46
CA LEU A 30 -14.46 -2.40 2.25
C LEU A 30 -15.25 -1.43 3.12
N ARG A 31 -14.84 -1.28 4.37
CA ARG A 31 -15.26 -0.17 5.24
C ARG A 31 -14.09 0.74 5.51
N VAL A 32 -14.28 2.02 5.24
CA VAL A 32 -13.35 3.07 5.57
C VAL A 32 -13.87 3.82 6.78
N VAL A 33 -12.99 4.09 7.72
CA VAL A 33 -13.29 4.84 8.95
C VAL A 33 -12.32 6.00 9.02
N LEU A 34 -12.83 7.21 8.99
CA LEU A 34 -12.05 8.44 9.12
C LEU A 34 -12.42 9.11 10.44
N LEU A 35 -11.48 9.11 11.38
CA LEU A 35 -11.57 9.90 12.60
C LEU A 35 -11.10 11.32 12.29
N VAL A 36 -11.89 12.32 12.70
CA VAL A 36 -11.66 13.73 12.38
C VAL A 36 -11.74 14.55 13.65
N ASP A 37 -10.73 15.36 13.90
CA ASP A 37 -10.72 16.36 14.96
C ASP A 37 -10.88 17.74 14.33
N VAL A 38 -12.03 18.38 14.57
CA VAL A 38 -12.42 19.68 14.00
C VAL A 38 -12.00 20.80 14.94
N TYR A 39 -11.47 21.90 14.40
CA TYR A 39 -11.13 23.08 15.19
C TYR A 39 -12.36 23.64 15.91
N ASP A 40 -12.16 24.16 17.12
CA ASP A 40 -13.22 24.84 17.87
C ASP A 40 -13.78 26.03 17.06
N GLY A 41 -15.10 26.03 16.91
CA GLY A 41 -15.80 27.06 16.13
C GLY A 41 -15.87 26.78 14.62
N ALA A 42 -15.19 25.75 14.10
CA ALA A 42 -15.19 25.40 12.68
C ALA A 42 -16.21 24.32 12.30
N GLN A 43 -17.08 23.88 13.23
CA GLN A 43 -18.02 22.78 13.00
C GLN A 43 -18.98 23.05 11.85
N GLN A 44 -19.50 24.30 11.74
CA GLN A 44 -20.40 24.66 10.65
C GLN A 44 -19.72 24.59 9.30
N GLN A 45 -18.50 25.12 9.19
CA GLN A 45 -17.69 25.07 7.98
C GLN A 45 -17.35 23.61 7.58
N PHE A 46 -17.05 22.77 8.57
CA PHE A 46 -16.83 21.35 8.37
C PHE A 46 -18.06 20.64 7.79
N LEU A 47 -19.25 20.89 8.35
CA LEU A 47 -20.51 20.31 7.88
C LEU A 47 -20.83 20.72 6.44
N GLU A 48 -20.64 21.99 6.10
CA GLU A 48 -20.84 22.49 4.73
C GLU A 48 -19.88 21.84 3.72
N ALA A 49 -18.60 21.74 4.08
CA ALA A 49 -17.59 21.09 3.27
C ALA A 49 -17.87 19.59 3.10
N TYR A 50 -18.28 18.91 4.18
CA TYR A 50 -18.65 17.50 4.15
C TYR A 50 -19.89 17.24 3.28
N GLU A 51 -20.93 18.09 3.36
CA GLU A 51 -22.13 17.94 2.54
C GLU A 51 -21.84 18.03 1.04
N GLN A 52 -20.89 18.88 0.64
CA GLN A 52 -20.43 18.96 -0.73
C GLN A 52 -19.66 17.70 -1.13
N LEU A 53 -18.77 17.22 -0.25
CA LEU A 53 -17.98 16.01 -0.46
C LEU A 53 -18.88 14.78 -0.64
N CYS A 54 -19.83 14.53 0.26
CA CYS A 54 -20.64 13.30 0.19
C CYS A 54 -21.56 13.26 -1.03
N LYS A 55 -22.04 14.39 -1.57
CA LYS A 55 -22.78 14.45 -2.85
C LYS A 55 -21.93 13.98 -4.03
N GLN A 56 -20.64 14.31 -4.02
CA GLN A 56 -19.71 13.90 -5.07
C GLN A 56 -19.30 12.43 -4.91
N VAL A 57 -18.99 12.01 -3.68
CA VAL A 57 -18.62 10.61 -3.37
C VAL A 57 -19.76 9.65 -3.71
N ALA A 58 -21.01 10.03 -3.48
CA ALA A 58 -22.19 9.21 -3.80
C ALA A 58 -22.28 8.82 -5.29
N SER A 59 -21.63 9.56 -6.19
CA SER A 59 -21.59 9.26 -7.63
C SER A 59 -20.38 8.41 -8.04
N VAL A 60 -19.45 8.13 -7.13
CA VAL A 60 -18.25 7.34 -7.43
C VAL A 60 -18.63 5.85 -7.59
N PRO A 61 -18.22 5.20 -8.68
CA PRO A 61 -18.50 3.78 -8.89
C PRO A 61 -17.96 2.92 -7.74
N GLY A 62 -18.81 2.01 -7.25
CA GLY A 62 -18.47 1.11 -6.13
C GLY A 62 -18.66 1.70 -4.73
N HIS A 63 -19.05 2.98 -4.61
CA HIS A 63 -19.50 3.55 -3.34
C HIS A 63 -20.87 2.98 -2.95
N VAL A 64 -21.05 2.60 -1.69
CA VAL A 64 -22.30 1.99 -1.19
C VAL A 64 -23.03 2.95 -0.25
N SER A 65 -22.36 3.47 0.77
CA SER A 65 -22.96 4.36 1.76
C SER A 65 -21.93 5.16 2.53
N ASP A 66 -22.36 6.31 3.07
CA ASP A 66 -21.62 7.12 4.03
C ASP A 66 -22.43 7.37 5.29
N GLN A 67 -21.74 7.55 6.41
CA GLN A 67 -22.31 8.01 7.65
C GLN A 67 -21.37 9.04 8.29
N LEU A 68 -21.93 10.16 8.71
CA LEU A 68 -21.25 11.15 9.55
C LEU A 68 -21.79 11.05 10.98
N CYS A 69 -20.89 10.83 11.92
CA CYS A 69 -21.24 10.74 13.35
C CYS A 69 -20.45 11.78 14.14
N GLN A 70 -21.09 12.41 15.11
CA GLN A 70 -20.43 13.28 16.08
C GLN A 70 -20.28 12.54 17.41
N SER A 71 -19.14 12.69 18.06
CA SER A 71 -18.91 12.14 19.39
C SER A 71 -19.89 12.78 20.40
N ILE A 72 -20.52 11.94 21.22
CA ILE A 72 -21.38 12.42 22.32
C ILE A 72 -20.57 12.93 23.51
N GLU A 73 -19.28 12.58 23.57
CA GLU A 73 -18.40 12.97 24.68
C GLU A 73 -17.56 14.21 24.34
N ASN A 74 -17.16 14.34 23.07
CA ASN A 74 -16.35 15.46 22.59
C ASN A 74 -16.91 16.02 21.27
N PRO A 75 -17.56 17.18 21.27
CA PRO A 75 -18.17 17.77 20.08
C PRO A 75 -17.20 18.11 18.94
N SER A 76 -15.89 18.21 19.22
CA SER A 76 -14.87 18.44 18.19
C SER A 76 -14.47 17.16 17.45
N GLN A 77 -14.82 15.98 18.00
CA GLN A 77 -14.51 14.69 17.39
C GLN A 77 -15.65 14.18 16.53
N TRP A 78 -15.31 13.84 15.29
CA TRP A 78 -16.21 13.31 14.30
C TRP A 78 -15.72 11.99 13.74
N LEU A 79 -16.65 11.18 13.29
CA LEU A 79 -16.39 9.91 12.62
C LEU A 79 -17.12 9.92 11.29
N ILE A 80 -16.37 9.76 10.21
CA ILE A 80 -16.94 9.46 8.89
C ILE A 80 -16.70 7.98 8.62
N THR A 81 -17.75 7.24 8.31
CA THR A 81 -17.62 5.88 7.81
C THR A 81 -18.17 5.80 6.40
N SER A 82 -17.45 5.16 5.50
CA SER A 82 -17.96 4.84 4.18
C SER A 82 -17.81 3.35 3.88
N GLU A 83 -18.76 2.83 3.13
CA GLU A 83 -18.77 1.44 2.67
C GLU A 83 -18.66 1.40 1.14
N TRP A 84 -17.88 0.43 0.65
CA TRP A 84 -17.56 0.25 -0.75
C TRP A 84 -17.75 -1.21 -1.14
N GLU A 85 -18.18 -1.45 -2.37
CA GLU A 85 -18.36 -2.80 -2.92
C GLU A 85 -17.09 -3.66 -2.82
N SER A 86 -15.92 -3.02 -2.97
CA SER A 86 -14.60 -3.64 -2.79
C SER A 86 -13.51 -2.59 -2.62
N ALA A 87 -12.28 -3.02 -2.34
CA ALA A 87 -11.16 -2.10 -2.18
C ALA A 87 -10.69 -1.42 -3.49
N PRO A 88 -10.66 -2.06 -4.68
CA PRO A 88 -10.17 -1.43 -5.90
C PRO A 88 -10.86 -0.12 -6.29
N PRO A 89 -12.21 0.01 -6.35
CA PRO A 89 -12.86 1.28 -6.68
C PRO A 89 -12.54 2.39 -5.67
N PHE A 90 -12.51 2.08 -4.37
CA PHE A 90 -12.09 3.04 -3.35
C PHE A 90 -10.65 3.50 -3.56
N LEU A 91 -9.71 2.58 -3.81
CA LEU A 91 -8.30 2.91 -4.01
C LEU A 91 -8.08 3.76 -5.26
N THR A 92 -8.81 3.47 -6.34
CA THR A 92 -8.79 4.28 -7.55
C THR A 92 -9.25 5.71 -7.26
N TRP A 93 -10.36 5.86 -6.52
CA TRP A 93 -10.89 7.17 -6.18
C TRP A 93 -10.00 7.94 -5.19
N VAL A 94 -9.62 7.32 -4.05
CA VAL A 94 -8.87 8.01 -2.99
C VAL A 94 -7.47 8.46 -3.42
N ASN A 95 -6.89 7.81 -4.43
CA ASN A 95 -5.60 8.17 -4.98
C ASN A 95 -5.69 9.17 -6.15
N SER A 96 -6.90 9.50 -6.62
CA SER A 96 -7.10 10.42 -7.75
C SER A 96 -6.83 11.88 -7.39
N GLU A 97 -6.43 12.69 -8.38
CA GLU A 97 -6.32 14.14 -8.23
C GLU A 97 -7.69 14.79 -7.97
N GLU A 98 -8.77 14.15 -8.36
CA GLU A 98 -10.13 14.58 -8.08
C GLU A 98 -10.41 14.51 -6.57
N HIS A 99 -10.09 13.38 -5.92
CA HIS A 99 -10.19 13.24 -4.47
C HIS A 99 -9.38 14.30 -3.73
N VAL A 100 -8.14 14.54 -4.14
CA VAL A 100 -7.27 15.54 -3.51
C VAL A 100 -7.92 16.93 -3.53
N ARG A 101 -8.54 17.30 -4.66
CA ARG A 101 -9.27 18.58 -4.79
C ARG A 101 -10.55 18.62 -3.95
N MET A 102 -11.29 17.52 -3.90
CA MET A 102 -12.53 17.42 -3.13
C MET A 102 -12.32 17.61 -1.61
N VAL A 103 -11.25 17.04 -1.07
CA VAL A 103 -10.99 17.10 0.38
C VAL A 103 -10.29 18.39 0.83
N GLN A 104 -9.79 19.19 -0.09
CA GLN A 104 -9.06 20.42 0.21
C GLN A 104 -9.86 21.40 1.12
N PRO A 105 -11.18 21.62 0.94
CA PRO A 105 -11.96 22.48 1.82
C PRO A 105 -11.99 22.01 3.27
N LEU A 106 -11.87 20.70 3.52
CA LEU A 106 -11.84 20.14 4.88
C LEU A 106 -10.53 20.48 5.62
N HIS A 107 -9.42 20.68 4.91
CA HIS A 107 -8.12 20.93 5.54
C HIS A 107 -8.09 22.20 6.39
N SER A 108 -8.88 23.21 6.05
CA SER A 108 -8.92 24.49 6.79
C SER A 108 -9.71 24.40 8.10
N CYS A 109 -10.59 23.41 8.27
CA CYS A 109 -11.45 23.25 9.43
C CYS A 109 -11.07 22.04 10.31
N VAL A 110 -10.09 21.23 9.90
CA VAL A 110 -9.71 19.99 10.57
C VAL A 110 -8.28 20.09 11.13
N ARG A 111 -8.13 19.75 12.41
CA ARG A 111 -6.86 19.74 13.12
C ARG A 111 -6.06 18.47 12.85
N ASP A 112 -6.73 17.33 12.88
CA ASP A 112 -6.12 16.01 12.66
C ASP A 112 -7.10 15.05 12.01
N THR A 113 -6.56 14.10 11.23
CA THR A 113 -7.33 13.03 10.60
C THR A 113 -6.60 11.72 10.70
N ARG A 114 -7.35 10.65 10.98
CA ARG A 114 -6.83 9.28 10.95
C ARG A 114 -7.74 8.39 10.11
N SER A 115 -7.22 7.92 8.96
CA SER A 115 -7.94 7.01 8.07
C SER A 115 -7.58 5.56 8.36
N LEU A 116 -8.60 4.72 8.56
CA LEU A 116 -8.50 3.29 8.79
C LEU A 116 -9.33 2.55 7.74
N ARG A 117 -8.87 1.39 7.29
CA ARG A 117 -9.50 0.60 6.22
C ARG A 117 -9.68 -0.84 6.68
N PHE A 118 -10.88 -1.37 6.53
CA PHE A 118 -11.25 -2.70 7.01
C PHE A 118 -11.99 -3.46 5.92
N HIS A 119 -11.62 -4.71 5.69
CA HIS A 119 -12.48 -5.62 4.94
C HIS A 119 -13.60 -6.11 5.85
N ILE A 120 -14.82 -6.13 5.32
CA ILE A 120 -15.98 -6.67 6.03
C ILE A 120 -15.91 -8.19 5.97
N VAL A 121 -15.51 -8.81 7.07
CA VAL A 121 -15.40 -10.28 7.18
C VAL A 121 -16.73 -10.92 7.48
N ARG A 122 -17.55 -10.27 8.33
CA ARG A 122 -18.88 -10.75 8.71
C ARG A 122 -19.79 -9.57 9.00
N GLU A 123 -21.03 -9.66 8.56
CA GLU A 123 -22.09 -8.73 8.88
C GLU A 123 -23.24 -9.47 9.57
N THR A 124 -23.84 -8.84 10.58
CA THR A 124 -25.02 -9.36 11.28
C THR A 124 -26.11 -8.30 11.20
N GLY A 125 -27.20 -8.61 10.52
CA GLY A 125 -28.36 -7.74 10.45
C GLY A 125 -29.26 -7.82 11.69
N GLY A 126 -30.11 -6.81 11.88
CA GLY A 126 -31.18 -6.84 12.90
C GLY A 126 -32.26 -7.86 12.58
N ALA A 127 -33.20 -8.07 13.53
CA ALA A 127 -34.20 -9.15 13.48
C ALA A 127 -35.09 -9.13 12.21
N GLU A 128 -35.32 -7.99 11.58
CA GLU A 128 -36.15 -7.86 10.39
C GLU A 128 -35.44 -8.28 9.08
N GLN A 129 -34.10 -8.40 9.09
CA GLN A 129 -33.30 -8.83 7.94
C GLN A 129 -33.00 -10.33 7.94
N HIS A 130 -33.57 -11.11 8.88
CA HIS A 130 -33.23 -12.52 9.12
C HIS A 130 -33.77 -13.52 8.09
N GLN A 131 -34.52 -13.12 7.08
CA GLN A 131 -35.15 -14.10 6.18
C GLN A 131 -34.31 -14.52 4.95
N SER A 132 -33.12 -13.97 4.72
CA SER A 132 -32.34 -14.36 3.52
C SER A 132 -30.82 -14.39 3.62
N ALA A 133 -30.21 -14.12 4.73
CA ALA A 133 -28.75 -14.15 4.85
C ALA A 133 -28.29 -15.31 5.72
N GLU A 134 -27.98 -16.44 5.11
CA GLU A 134 -26.99 -17.35 5.67
C GLU A 134 -25.79 -16.51 6.13
N ARG A 135 -25.37 -16.69 7.40
CA ARG A 135 -24.21 -16.01 8.00
C ARG A 135 -22.93 -16.47 7.29
N ARG A 136 -22.75 -16.09 6.03
CA ARG A 136 -21.52 -16.38 5.27
C ARG A 136 -20.43 -15.40 5.68
N LEU A 137 -19.23 -15.91 5.84
CA LEU A 137 -18.05 -15.06 5.83
C LEU A 137 -18.00 -14.36 4.47
N GLN A 138 -17.91 -13.03 4.46
CA GLN A 138 -17.83 -12.23 3.22
C GLN A 138 -16.44 -12.26 2.62
N ALA A 139 -15.42 -12.55 3.44
CA ALA A 139 -14.04 -12.70 3.01
C ALA A 139 -13.39 -13.91 3.67
N HIS A 140 -12.45 -14.53 2.97
CA HIS A 140 -11.58 -15.51 3.58
C HIS A 140 -10.62 -14.83 4.55
N PRO A 141 -10.25 -15.48 5.68
CA PRO A 141 -9.24 -14.97 6.59
C PRO A 141 -7.95 -14.71 5.82
N ARG A 142 -7.41 -13.50 5.94
CA ARG A 142 -6.12 -13.15 5.37
C ARG A 142 -5.04 -13.54 6.36
N ILE A 143 -4.08 -14.32 5.91
CA ILE A 143 -2.93 -14.68 6.71
C ILE A 143 -1.84 -13.68 6.41
N GLY A 144 -1.63 -12.74 7.32
CA GLY A 144 -0.56 -11.76 7.27
C GLY A 144 0.63 -12.17 8.14
N ASP A 145 1.79 -11.62 7.82
CA ASP A 145 3.03 -11.79 8.59
C ASP A 145 3.28 -10.63 9.57
N GLY A 146 2.32 -9.73 9.71
CA GLY A 146 2.45 -8.53 10.52
C GLY A 146 3.38 -7.46 9.93
N VAL A 147 3.76 -7.62 8.65
CA VAL A 147 4.62 -6.67 7.93
C VAL A 147 3.77 -5.81 7.01
N ILE A 148 3.88 -4.50 7.17
CA ILE A 148 3.29 -3.51 6.27
C ILE A 148 4.29 -3.21 5.17
N ARG A 149 3.84 -3.31 3.90
CA ARG A 149 4.65 -3.02 2.72
C ARG A 149 4.16 -1.74 2.07
N HIS A 150 5.08 -0.84 1.87
CA HIS A 150 4.80 0.45 1.25
C HIS A 150 5.94 0.85 0.34
N ALA A 151 5.66 1.65 -0.69
CA ALA A 151 6.69 2.22 -1.54
C ALA A 151 6.42 3.70 -1.80
N LEU A 152 7.47 4.38 -2.24
CA LEU A 152 7.40 5.71 -2.83
C LEU A 152 7.94 5.63 -4.24
N THR A 153 7.34 6.36 -5.18
CA THR A 153 7.86 6.53 -6.53
C THR A 153 7.87 8.00 -6.91
N PHE A 154 8.92 8.41 -7.58
CA PHE A 154 9.08 9.77 -8.11
C PHE A 154 10.00 9.74 -9.33
N THR A 155 9.99 10.82 -10.10
CA THR A 155 10.84 11.00 -11.28
C THR A 155 11.87 12.08 -11.05
N VAL A 156 13.03 11.89 -11.68
CA VAL A 156 14.13 12.85 -11.66
C VAL A 156 14.29 13.51 -13.04
N LYS A 157 14.84 14.71 -13.06
CA LYS A 157 15.08 15.47 -14.29
C LYS A 157 15.94 14.65 -15.27
N PRO A 158 15.57 14.59 -16.55
CA PRO A 158 16.37 13.90 -17.56
C PRO A 158 17.82 14.34 -17.56
N GLY A 159 18.74 13.38 -17.62
CA GLY A 159 20.18 13.62 -17.57
C GLY A 159 20.79 13.63 -16.15
N SER A 160 19.94 13.58 -15.10
CA SER A 160 20.40 13.51 -13.71
C SER A 160 20.46 12.09 -13.13
N GLU A 161 20.03 11.08 -13.88
CA GLU A 161 19.81 9.70 -13.42
C GLU A 161 21.06 9.11 -12.75
N LYS A 162 22.21 9.18 -13.43
CA LYS A 162 23.47 8.64 -12.90
C LYS A 162 23.93 9.35 -11.63
N LYS A 163 23.68 10.65 -11.52
CA LYS A 163 24.04 11.42 -10.33
C LYS A 163 23.14 11.06 -9.17
N VAL A 164 21.83 11.00 -9.39
CA VAL A 164 20.86 10.60 -8.38
C VAL A 164 21.11 9.16 -7.91
N ALA A 165 21.35 8.23 -8.83
CA ALA A 165 21.70 6.85 -8.49
C ALA A 165 22.90 6.76 -7.55
N ARG A 166 23.97 7.56 -7.77
CA ARG A 166 25.13 7.61 -6.89
C ARG A 166 24.78 8.15 -5.50
N ILE A 167 24.05 9.27 -5.42
CA ILE A 167 23.61 9.85 -4.15
C ILE A 167 22.79 8.82 -3.36
N LEU A 168 21.86 8.12 -4.03
CA LEU A 168 21.00 7.13 -3.41
C LEU A 168 21.74 5.82 -3.02
N ALA A 169 22.85 5.48 -3.68
CA ALA A 169 23.69 4.33 -3.34
C ALA A 169 24.57 4.56 -2.10
N ASP A 170 24.99 5.81 -1.89
CA ASP A 170 26.08 6.17 -0.97
C ASP A 170 25.60 6.65 0.42
N TYR A 171 24.30 6.53 0.74
CA TYR A 171 23.84 6.95 2.05
C TYR A 171 23.82 5.81 3.09
N ALA A 172 24.02 6.17 4.36
CA ALA A 172 23.92 5.22 5.46
C ALA A 172 22.49 4.65 5.59
N SER A 173 22.40 3.39 6.04
CA SER A 173 21.09 2.81 6.36
C SER A 173 20.43 3.60 7.48
N PRO A 174 19.12 3.89 7.37
CA PRO A 174 18.38 4.43 8.49
C PRO A 174 18.39 3.44 9.66
N GLU A 175 18.32 3.97 10.88
CA GLU A 175 18.16 3.17 12.08
C GLU A 175 16.87 2.37 12.00
N ALA A 176 16.98 1.05 12.20
CA ALA A 176 15.86 0.14 11.99
C ALA A 176 14.85 0.16 13.13
N ARG A 177 15.29 0.35 14.37
CA ARG A 177 14.42 0.40 15.56
C ARG A 177 13.79 1.78 15.69
N VAL A 178 12.46 1.83 15.66
CA VAL A 178 11.67 3.05 15.86
C VAL A 178 11.26 3.20 17.31
N ASP A 179 10.65 2.17 17.85
CA ASP A 179 10.22 2.03 19.25
C ASP A 179 10.16 0.54 19.65
N ASP A 180 9.51 0.21 20.77
CA ASP A 180 9.43 -1.17 21.26
C ASP A 180 8.51 -2.06 20.39
N THR A 181 7.65 -1.49 19.58
CA THR A 181 6.64 -2.18 18.75
C THR A 181 6.85 -2.02 17.26
N THR A 182 7.61 -0.98 16.86
CA THR A 182 7.76 -0.57 15.46
C THR A 182 9.23 -0.67 15.04
N ARG A 183 9.46 -1.29 13.87
CA ARG A 183 10.79 -1.41 13.26
C ARG A 183 10.74 -1.51 11.75
N LEU A 184 11.80 -1.05 11.10
CA LEU A 184 12.07 -1.28 9.69
C LEU A 184 12.63 -2.70 9.52
N CYS A 185 12.00 -3.50 8.68
CA CYS A 185 12.45 -4.86 8.37
C CYS A 185 13.37 -4.88 7.15
N ARG A 186 12.99 -4.14 6.09
CA ARG A 186 13.76 -4.08 4.85
C ARG A 186 13.52 -2.76 4.13
N THR A 187 14.55 -2.25 3.49
CA THR A 187 14.47 -1.10 2.58
C THR A 187 15.14 -1.45 1.26
N SER A 188 14.47 -1.21 0.14
CA SER A 188 15.01 -1.51 -1.19
C SER A 188 14.81 -0.31 -2.10
N LEU A 189 15.79 -0.01 -2.93
CA LEU A 189 15.82 1.14 -3.80
C LEU A 189 16.15 0.70 -5.22
N PHE A 190 15.28 1.10 -6.14
CA PHE A 190 15.40 0.74 -7.54
C PHE A 190 15.30 1.97 -8.42
N MET A 191 15.88 1.88 -9.61
CA MET A 191 15.79 2.93 -10.63
C MET A 191 15.67 2.33 -12.03
N HIS A 192 14.84 2.94 -12.86
CA HIS A 192 14.79 2.67 -14.30
C HIS A 192 14.56 4.01 -15.04
N GLY A 193 15.47 4.32 -15.96
CA GLY A 193 15.45 5.64 -16.58
C GLY A 193 15.46 6.73 -15.50
N ASN A 194 14.53 7.66 -15.58
CA ASN A 194 14.38 8.73 -14.62
C ASN A 194 13.43 8.38 -13.42
N ARG A 195 12.85 7.18 -13.37
CA ARG A 195 11.95 6.75 -12.29
C ARG A 195 12.68 6.06 -11.17
N VAL A 196 12.45 6.51 -9.95
CA VAL A 196 12.94 5.91 -8.71
C VAL A 196 11.78 5.22 -7.99
N VAL A 197 12.03 4.05 -7.42
CA VAL A 197 11.12 3.33 -6.52
C VAL A 197 11.87 3.00 -5.23
N ARG A 198 11.35 3.45 -4.12
CA ARG A 198 11.85 3.15 -2.76
C ARG A 198 10.80 2.34 -2.03
N ALA A 199 11.05 1.06 -1.79
CA ALA A 199 10.16 0.18 -1.05
C ALA A 199 10.65 -0.01 0.39
N ILE A 200 9.71 -0.08 1.33
CA ILE A 200 9.96 -0.32 2.75
C ILE A 200 9.03 -1.43 3.26
N GLU A 201 9.57 -2.22 4.17
CA GLU A 201 8.85 -3.22 4.94
C GLU A 201 8.95 -2.86 6.41
N VAL A 202 7.81 -2.72 7.07
CA VAL A 202 7.70 -2.22 8.45
C VAL A 202 6.87 -3.20 9.27
N ARG A 203 7.35 -3.56 10.45
CA ARG A 203 6.53 -4.19 11.47
C ARG A 203 6.09 -3.13 12.48
N GLY A 204 4.80 -3.08 12.83
CA GLY A 204 4.23 -2.07 13.70
C GLY A 204 3.58 -0.90 12.94
N ASP A 205 3.80 0.33 13.39
CA ASP A 205 3.15 1.53 12.84
C ASP A 205 3.94 2.12 11.66
N LEU A 206 3.34 2.08 10.46
CA LEU A 206 3.95 2.63 9.25
C LEU A 206 4.23 4.14 9.36
N LEU A 207 3.29 4.90 9.93
CA LEU A 207 3.42 6.35 9.99
C LEU A 207 4.53 6.77 10.99
N ALA A 208 4.62 6.06 12.12
CA ALA A 208 5.71 6.23 13.08
C ALA A 208 7.06 5.91 12.41
N ALA A 209 7.14 4.81 11.66
CA ALA A 209 8.35 4.42 10.93
C ALA A 209 8.76 5.47 9.88
N LEU A 210 7.80 5.99 9.09
CA LEU A 210 8.08 7.03 8.09
C LEU A 210 8.57 8.32 8.73
N ARG A 211 7.96 8.75 9.84
CA ARG A 211 8.42 9.93 10.60
C ARG A 211 9.81 9.73 11.17
N HIS A 212 10.08 8.56 11.75
CA HIS A 212 11.40 8.20 12.28
C HIS A 212 12.47 8.27 11.20
N VAL A 213 12.24 7.65 10.05
CA VAL A 213 13.17 7.69 8.90
C VAL A 213 13.40 9.13 8.43
N ALA A 214 12.33 9.92 8.28
CA ALA A 214 12.43 11.31 7.82
C ALA A 214 13.15 12.24 8.81
N SER A 215 13.19 11.89 10.10
CA SER A 215 13.87 12.70 11.14
C SER A 215 15.38 12.45 11.21
N GLN A 216 15.88 11.37 10.58
CA GLN A 216 17.29 11.01 10.65
C GLN A 216 18.16 11.93 9.78
N PRO A 217 19.27 12.46 10.32
CA PRO A 217 20.12 13.42 9.61
C PRO A 217 20.66 12.89 8.27
N GLU A 218 21.04 11.61 8.22
CA GLU A 218 21.58 10.94 7.04
C GLU A 218 20.53 10.86 5.91
N VAL A 219 19.29 10.53 6.28
CA VAL A 219 18.17 10.49 5.34
C VAL A 219 17.85 11.89 4.84
N ARG A 220 17.80 12.87 5.76
CA ARG A 220 17.52 14.26 5.41
C ARG A 220 18.57 14.83 4.45
N ALA A 221 19.85 14.56 4.71
CA ALA A 221 20.95 14.97 3.83
C ALA A 221 20.81 14.43 2.41
N VAL A 222 20.39 13.15 2.27
CA VAL A 222 20.12 12.53 0.97
C VAL A 222 18.91 13.18 0.29
N GLU A 223 17.82 13.40 1.03
CA GLU A 223 16.63 14.04 0.51
C GLU A 223 16.92 15.47 0.00
N GLU A 224 17.73 16.23 0.73
CA GLU A 224 18.22 17.56 0.32
C GLU A 224 19.15 17.48 -0.91
N ALA A 225 20.03 16.47 -0.96
CA ALA A 225 20.96 16.29 -2.07
C ALA A 225 20.27 15.90 -3.39
N ILE A 226 19.18 15.14 -3.34
CA ILE A 226 18.41 14.77 -4.56
C ILE A 226 17.41 15.85 -4.97
N ASN A 227 17.02 16.75 -4.06
CA ASN A 227 15.95 17.71 -4.27
C ASN A 227 16.11 18.57 -5.57
N PRO A 228 17.31 19.10 -5.91
CA PRO A 228 17.50 19.86 -7.14
C PRO A 228 17.26 19.08 -8.45
N TYR A 229 17.27 17.74 -8.35
CA TYR A 229 17.14 16.82 -9.48
C TYR A 229 15.74 16.22 -9.62
N LEU A 230 14.80 16.52 -8.73
CA LEU A 230 13.43 16.06 -8.84
C LEU A 230 12.71 16.79 -9.99
N GLU A 231 11.88 16.07 -10.75
CA GLU A 231 10.97 16.71 -11.73
C GLU A 231 9.88 17.51 -11.05
N GLN A 232 9.39 17.04 -9.91
CA GLN A 232 8.44 17.75 -9.07
C GLN A 232 9.19 18.42 -7.93
N ASP A 233 9.21 19.73 -7.94
CA ASP A 233 9.82 20.50 -6.86
C ASP A 233 9.10 20.26 -5.54
N ARG A 234 9.87 20.22 -4.45
CA ARG A 234 9.36 20.21 -3.09
C ARG A 234 10.23 21.08 -2.20
N ASP A 235 9.60 21.73 -1.24
CA ASP A 235 10.31 22.39 -0.14
C ASP A 235 10.22 21.51 1.11
N LEU A 236 11.37 21.01 1.58
CA LEU A 236 11.44 20.17 2.80
C LEU A 236 11.28 21.00 4.09
N ASN A 237 11.39 22.32 4.01
CA ASN A 237 11.17 23.24 5.13
C ASN A 237 9.73 23.72 5.22
N ASP A 238 8.97 23.57 4.14
CA ASP A 238 7.52 23.76 4.11
C ASP A 238 6.81 22.41 4.30
N GLN A 239 6.12 22.27 5.42
CA GLN A 239 5.44 21.04 5.80
C GLN A 239 4.36 20.63 4.80
N ASP A 240 3.62 21.59 4.23
CA ASP A 240 2.56 21.32 3.27
C ASP A 240 3.15 20.87 1.92
N SER A 241 4.21 21.52 1.45
CA SER A 241 4.93 21.13 0.25
C SER A 241 5.50 19.72 0.37
N ALA A 242 6.18 19.41 1.47
CA ALA A 242 6.69 18.07 1.75
C ALA A 242 5.57 17.03 1.81
N ARG A 243 4.48 17.32 2.52
CA ARG A 243 3.31 16.44 2.63
C ARG A 243 2.69 16.15 1.26
N MET A 244 2.50 17.18 0.44
CA MET A 244 1.93 17.02 -0.92
C MET A 244 2.80 16.13 -1.79
N PHE A 245 4.13 16.33 -1.76
CA PHE A 245 5.06 15.50 -2.51
C PHE A 245 4.96 14.03 -2.07
N PHE A 246 5.06 13.73 -0.78
CA PHE A 246 5.02 12.35 -0.28
C PHE A 246 3.63 11.70 -0.48
N THR A 247 2.56 12.48 -0.42
CA THR A 247 1.21 11.99 -0.76
C THR A 247 1.13 11.56 -2.22
N ARG A 248 1.69 12.33 -3.15
CA ARG A 248 1.74 11.98 -4.58
C ARG A 248 2.71 10.84 -4.87
N ALA A 249 3.82 10.78 -4.18
CA ALA A 249 4.83 9.75 -4.34
C ALA A 249 4.41 8.39 -3.74
N ALA A 250 3.43 8.36 -2.84
CA ALA A 250 3.00 7.15 -2.16
C ALA A 250 2.52 6.09 -3.15
N LEU A 251 3.05 4.87 -3.02
CA LEU A 251 2.73 3.71 -3.85
C LEU A 251 2.39 2.53 -2.92
N PRO A 252 1.12 2.37 -2.52
CA PRO A 252 0.71 1.34 -1.58
C PRO A 252 0.79 -0.06 -2.19
N ALA A 253 1.08 -1.07 -1.36
CA ALA A 253 0.95 -2.46 -1.76
C ALA A 253 -0.55 -2.83 -1.88
N VAL A 254 -0.92 -3.39 -3.03
CA VAL A 254 -2.27 -3.89 -3.32
C VAL A 254 -2.36 -5.41 -3.26
N HIS A 255 -1.21 -6.10 -3.36
CA HIS A 255 -1.13 -7.54 -3.25
C HIS A 255 0.22 -7.97 -2.70
N HIS A 256 0.22 -8.98 -1.84
CA HIS A 256 1.43 -9.67 -1.40
C HIS A 256 1.14 -11.16 -1.22
N VAL A 257 2.05 -11.97 -1.72
CA VAL A 257 2.05 -13.42 -1.51
C VAL A 257 3.46 -13.89 -1.23
N SER A 258 3.61 -14.85 -0.32
CA SER A 258 4.84 -15.59 -0.09
C SER A 258 4.58 -17.08 -0.08
N THR A 259 5.58 -17.87 -0.47
CA THR A 259 5.61 -19.31 -0.27
C THR A 259 5.95 -19.64 1.19
N GLU A 260 5.92 -20.92 1.55
CA GLU A 260 6.39 -21.39 2.87
C GLU A 260 7.92 -21.35 2.99
N ASP A 261 8.62 -21.28 1.87
CA ASP A 261 10.08 -21.17 1.82
C ASP A 261 10.53 -19.79 2.30
N GLN A 262 11.16 -19.76 3.48
CA GLN A 262 11.69 -18.55 4.10
C GLN A 262 13.14 -18.24 3.70
N SER A 263 13.68 -18.95 2.71
CA SER A 263 15.04 -18.69 2.23
C SER A 263 15.21 -17.26 1.73
N GLU A 264 16.43 -16.79 1.77
CA GLU A 264 16.78 -15.52 1.18
C GLU A 264 16.73 -15.61 -0.34
N GLY A 265 15.97 -14.70 -0.95
CA GLY A 265 15.88 -14.56 -2.38
C GLY A 265 16.58 -13.31 -2.88
N ARG A 266 16.98 -13.33 -4.16
CA ARG A 266 17.45 -12.14 -4.88
C ARG A 266 16.25 -11.28 -5.22
N ARG A 267 16.23 -10.03 -4.75
CA ARG A 267 15.14 -9.09 -5.02
C ARG A 267 15.29 -8.43 -6.37
N GLN A 268 14.20 -8.42 -7.11
CA GLN A 268 14.09 -7.79 -8.42
C GLN A 268 12.83 -6.90 -8.45
N ALA A 269 12.87 -5.84 -9.24
CA ALA A 269 11.72 -4.97 -9.46
C ALA A 269 11.39 -4.89 -10.95
N LEU A 270 10.10 -4.95 -11.26
CA LEU A 270 9.54 -4.77 -12.59
C LEU A 270 8.58 -3.60 -12.56
N TYR A 271 8.76 -2.65 -13.47
CA TYR A 271 7.87 -1.54 -13.67
C TYR A 271 6.98 -1.78 -14.89
N TYR A 272 5.68 -1.67 -14.68
CA TYR A 272 4.65 -1.86 -15.68
C TYR A 272 3.95 -0.52 -15.90
N PRO A 273 4.27 0.23 -16.94
CA PRO A 273 3.55 1.45 -17.30
C PRO A 273 2.19 1.09 -17.88
N ALA A 274 1.12 1.36 -17.13
CA ALA A 274 -0.22 1.08 -17.61
C ALA A 274 -0.74 2.22 -18.49
N ARG A 275 -1.62 1.89 -19.45
CA ARG A 275 -2.40 2.88 -20.17
C ARG A 275 -3.29 3.67 -19.21
N PRO A 276 -3.67 4.91 -19.55
CA PRO A 276 -4.50 5.75 -18.70
C PRO A 276 -5.75 5.03 -18.18
N GLY A 277 -5.92 5.02 -16.85
CA GLY A 277 -7.04 4.39 -16.14
C GLY A 277 -7.00 2.85 -16.10
N ARG A 278 -5.88 2.21 -16.47
CA ARG A 278 -5.75 0.75 -16.52
C ARG A 278 -4.86 0.15 -15.43
N GLY A 279 -4.22 0.98 -14.61
CA GLY A 279 -3.26 0.52 -13.60
C GLY A 279 -3.85 -0.50 -12.61
N MET A 280 -5.06 -0.28 -12.10
CA MET A 280 -5.70 -1.20 -11.14
C MET A 280 -6.00 -2.58 -11.77
N ARG A 281 -6.51 -2.61 -13.02
CA ARG A 281 -6.77 -3.87 -13.72
C ARG A 281 -5.48 -4.63 -14.04
N LEU A 282 -4.45 -3.90 -14.44
CA LEU A 282 -3.13 -4.47 -14.68
C LEU A 282 -2.54 -5.08 -13.40
N ALA A 283 -2.64 -4.38 -12.28
CA ALA A 283 -2.20 -4.88 -10.98
C ALA A 283 -2.95 -6.14 -10.55
N GLU A 284 -4.26 -6.21 -10.80
CA GLU A 284 -5.09 -7.38 -10.52
C GLU A 284 -4.62 -8.63 -11.30
N LEU A 285 -4.36 -8.49 -12.59
CA LEU A 285 -3.87 -9.61 -13.42
C LEU A 285 -2.49 -10.12 -12.95
N ILE A 286 -1.60 -9.19 -12.59
CA ILE A 286 -0.29 -9.55 -12.05
C ILE A 286 -0.45 -10.26 -10.71
N ALA A 287 -1.33 -9.78 -9.82
CA ALA A 287 -1.62 -10.38 -8.53
C ALA A 287 -2.18 -11.82 -8.66
N GLN A 288 -3.06 -12.05 -9.62
CA GLN A 288 -3.59 -13.39 -9.93
C GLN A 288 -2.47 -14.34 -10.38
N ALA A 289 -1.59 -13.87 -11.27
CA ALA A 289 -0.45 -14.66 -11.74
C ALA A 289 0.55 -14.96 -10.60
N ASP A 290 0.76 -14.01 -9.69
CA ASP A 290 1.63 -14.19 -8.54
C ASP A 290 1.07 -15.21 -7.54
N THR A 291 -0.24 -15.17 -7.31
CA THR A 291 -0.92 -16.18 -6.48
C THR A 291 -0.74 -17.57 -7.08
N ALA A 292 -0.98 -17.73 -8.39
CA ALA A 292 -0.80 -19.00 -9.08
C ALA A 292 0.68 -19.48 -9.03
N SER A 293 1.64 -18.56 -9.15
CA SER A 293 3.07 -18.88 -9.04
C SER A 293 3.47 -19.31 -7.63
N ALA A 294 2.86 -18.73 -6.59
CA ALA A 294 3.13 -19.12 -5.21
C ALA A 294 2.49 -20.48 -4.84
N ASP A 295 1.47 -20.91 -5.59
CA ASP A 295 0.84 -22.23 -5.45
C ASP A 295 1.64 -23.34 -6.14
N ASP A 296 2.53 -22.99 -7.08
CA ASP A 296 3.37 -23.93 -7.82
C ASP A 296 4.66 -24.24 -7.05
N PRO A 297 4.85 -25.45 -6.50
CA PRO A 297 6.07 -25.81 -5.78
C PRO A 297 7.36 -25.73 -6.63
N ALA A 298 7.22 -25.81 -7.96
CA ALA A 298 8.35 -25.69 -8.89
C ALA A 298 8.71 -24.24 -9.21
N SER A 299 7.88 -23.28 -8.78
CA SER A 299 8.13 -21.87 -9.01
C SER A 299 9.38 -21.38 -8.26
N PRO A 300 10.24 -20.59 -8.91
CA PRO A 300 11.37 -19.96 -8.24
C PRO A 300 10.97 -18.72 -7.43
N VAL A 301 9.72 -18.28 -7.49
CA VAL A 301 9.21 -17.12 -6.77
C VAL A 301 9.04 -17.47 -5.30
N LEU A 302 9.76 -16.80 -4.42
CA LEU A 302 9.64 -16.93 -2.96
C LEU A 302 8.60 -15.99 -2.40
N ARG A 303 8.61 -14.74 -2.86
CA ARG A 303 7.69 -13.66 -2.45
C ARG A 303 7.44 -12.74 -3.62
N SER A 304 6.23 -12.24 -3.71
CA SER A 304 5.88 -11.17 -4.64
C SER A 304 5.02 -10.13 -3.96
N THR A 305 5.28 -8.85 -4.28
CA THR A 305 4.48 -7.71 -3.82
C THR A 305 4.17 -6.84 -5.01
N VAL A 306 2.90 -6.56 -5.23
CA VAL A 306 2.43 -5.62 -6.26
C VAL A 306 2.04 -4.32 -5.59
N PHE A 307 2.65 -3.24 -6.03
CA PHE A 307 2.34 -1.87 -5.66
C PHE A 307 1.63 -1.18 -6.81
N GLN A 308 0.61 -0.38 -6.51
CA GLN A 308 -0.14 0.33 -7.55
C GLN A 308 -0.64 1.67 -7.06
N ARG A 309 -0.53 2.68 -7.92
CA ARG A 309 -1.22 3.96 -7.82
C ARG A 309 -1.38 4.54 -9.21
N ASP A 310 -2.59 5.02 -9.53
CA ASP A 310 -2.95 5.51 -10.86
C ASP A 310 -2.54 4.50 -11.95
N ASP A 311 -1.71 4.87 -12.89
CA ASP A 311 -1.21 4.01 -13.97
C ASP A 311 0.22 3.51 -13.74
N VAL A 312 0.72 3.65 -12.51
CA VAL A 312 2.01 3.12 -12.08
C VAL A 312 1.79 1.80 -11.36
N VAL A 313 2.32 0.72 -11.91
CA VAL A 313 2.34 -0.60 -11.28
C VAL A 313 3.77 -1.07 -11.15
N VAL A 314 4.17 -1.46 -9.93
CA VAL A 314 5.50 -1.99 -9.64
C VAL A 314 5.35 -3.34 -8.95
N ARG A 315 6.03 -4.35 -9.48
CA ARG A 315 6.10 -5.68 -8.88
C ARG A 315 7.49 -5.92 -8.31
N LEU A 316 7.58 -6.15 -7.00
CA LEU A 316 8.81 -6.62 -6.35
C LEU A 316 8.73 -8.13 -6.17
N VAL A 317 9.77 -8.84 -6.59
CA VAL A 317 9.85 -10.30 -6.53
C VAL A 317 11.15 -10.72 -5.86
N ASP A 318 11.07 -11.59 -4.86
CA ASP A 318 12.22 -12.29 -4.31
C ASP A 318 12.30 -13.66 -4.99
N MET A 319 13.37 -13.90 -5.74
CA MET A 319 13.59 -15.10 -6.54
C MET A 319 14.59 -16.04 -5.89
N ARG A 320 14.34 -17.35 -5.97
CA ARG A 320 15.31 -18.36 -5.54
C ARG A 320 16.50 -18.41 -6.52
N GLY A 321 17.71 -18.32 -5.99
CA GLY A 321 18.94 -18.32 -6.78
C GLY A 321 19.06 -17.11 -7.72
N ASP A 322 19.74 -17.32 -8.85
CA ASP A 322 20.04 -16.26 -9.83
C ASP A 322 19.02 -16.14 -10.97
N GLN A 323 17.87 -16.77 -10.81
CA GLN A 323 16.83 -16.73 -11.84
C GLN A 323 16.23 -15.32 -11.96
N GLU A 324 15.86 -14.97 -13.19
CA GLU A 324 15.17 -13.73 -13.46
C GLU A 324 13.64 -13.90 -13.35
N ALA A 325 12.99 -12.92 -12.76
CA ALA A 325 11.53 -12.88 -12.68
C ALA A 325 10.94 -12.80 -14.10
N GLU A 326 9.89 -13.57 -14.36
CA GLU A 326 9.15 -13.44 -15.61
C GLU A 326 8.46 -12.08 -15.69
N VAL A 327 8.62 -11.44 -16.83
CA VAL A 327 8.07 -10.10 -17.11
C VAL A 327 6.56 -10.16 -17.33
N LEU A 328 6.08 -11.24 -17.95
CA LEU A 328 4.67 -11.48 -18.24
C LEU A 328 4.20 -12.78 -17.56
N PRO A 329 2.90 -12.88 -17.25
CA PRO A 329 2.32 -14.13 -16.78
C PRO A 329 2.56 -15.30 -17.75
N ARG A 330 2.71 -16.51 -17.21
CA ARG A 330 2.93 -17.72 -18.03
C ARG A 330 1.71 -18.10 -18.86
N GLU A 331 0.52 -17.84 -18.34
CA GLU A 331 -0.71 -18.11 -19.06
C GLU A 331 -0.86 -17.16 -20.26
N ALA A 332 -0.89 -17.70 -21.47
CA ALA A 332 -0.89 -16.93 -22.71
C ALA A 332 -2.04 -15.92 -22.82
N ARG A 333 -3.23 -16.29 -22.33
CA ARG A 333 -4.39 -15.39 -22.31
C ARG A 333 -4.17 -14.20 -21.40
N VAL A 334 -3.70 -14.45 -20.18
CA VAL A 334 -3.42 -13.38 -19.20
C VAL A 334 -2.27 -12.50 -19.69
N ALA A 335 -1.22 -13.09 -20.27
CA ALA A 335 -0.12 -12.35 -20.88
C ALA A 335 -0.57 -11.45 -22.04
N ALA A 336 -1.53 -11.89 -22.84
CA ALA A 336 -2.11 -11.06 -23.91
C ALA A 336 -2.88 -9.88 -23.33
N GLU A 337 -3.76 -10.12 -22.33
CA GLU A 337 -4.51 -9.07 -21.66
C GLU A 337 -3.57 -8.04 -20.97
N VAL A 338 -2.51 -8.51 -20.30
CA VAL A 338 -1.49 -7.63 -19.71
C VAL A 338 -0.87 -6.72 -20.77
N ARG A 339 -0.48 -7.27 -21.95
CA ARG A 339 0.09 -6.44 -23.03
C ARG A 339 -0.87 -5.38 -23.56
N GLU A 340 -2.16 -5.68 -23.62
CA GLU A 340 -3.18 -4.70 -24.06
C GLU A 340 -3.34 -3.54 -23.08
N LEU A 341 -3.07 -3.76 -21.81
CA LEU A 341 -3.16 -2.75 -20.75
C LEU A 341 -1.90 -1.90 -20.62
N LEU A 342 -0.78 -2.30 -21.21
CA LEU A 342 0.49 -1.58 -21.15
C LEU A 342 0.54 -0.42 -22.15
N ASP A 343 1.08 0.72 -21.71
CA ASP A 343 1.39 1.87 -22.55
C ASP A 343 2.78 1.75 -23.20
N ALA A 344 3.72 1.08 -22.52
CA ALA A 344 5.05 0.80 -23.00
C ALA A 344 5.53 -0.59 -22.53
N GLU A 345 6.70 -1.03 -22.96
CA GLU A 345 7.30 -2.28 -22.52
C GLU A 345 7.54 -2.29 -20.99
N VAL A 346 7.39 -3.47 -20.39
CA VAL A 346 7.71 -3.68 -18.98
C VAL A 346 9.22 -3.54 -18.78
N ALA A 347 9.60 -2.71 -17.82
CA ALA A 347 10.99 -2.42 -17.53
C ALA A 347 11.50 -3.20 -16.31
N ARG A 348 12.67 -3.82 -16.42
CA ARG A 348 13.45 -4.28 -15.27
C ARG A 348 14.15 -3.08 -14.68
N MET A 349 14.00 -2.90 -13.36
CA MET A 349 14.61 -1.78 -12.66
C MET A 349 15.97 -2.22 -12.08
N ASP A 350 16.95 -1.33 -12.17
CA ASP A 350 18.26 -1.53 -11.56
C ASP A 350 18.16 -1.43 -10.04
N LEU A 351 18.68 -2.43 -9.33
CA LEU A 351 18.76 -2.41 -7.88
C LEU A 351 19.90 -1.48 -7.44
N ILE A 352 19.57 -0.40 -6.74
CA ILE A 352 20.56 0.54 -6.19
C ILE A 352 21.02 0.09 -4.81
N THR A 353 20.06 -0.19 -3.91
CA THR A 353 20.35 -0.74 -2.56
C THR A 353 19.25 -1.70 -2.13
N ASP A 354 19.64 -2.72 -1.36
CA ASP A 354 18.72 -3.61 -0.66
C ASP A 354 19.30 -3.92 0.71
N ARG A 355 18.61 -3.49 1.75
CA ARG A 355 19.11 -3.53 3.13
C ARG A 355 18.06 -4.18 4.01
N ARG A 356 18.48 -5.21 4.75
CA ARG A 356 17.63 -5.91 5.73
C ARG A 356 18.12 -5.58 7.13
N SER A 357 17.20 -5.44 8.06
CA SER A 357 17.53 -5.38 9.46
C SER A 357 17.94 -6.78 9.93
N PRO A 358 19.05 -6.91 10.70
CA PRO A 358 19.45 -8.20 11.28
C PRO A 358 18.42 -8.79 12.24
N ASP A 359 17.59 -7.93 12.83
CA ASP A 359 16.59 -8.27 13.84
C ASP A 359 15.15 -8.35 13.26
N ALA A 360 15.00 -8.49 11.94
CA ALA A 360 13.71 -8.45 11.25
C ALA A 360 12.97 -9.79 11.26
#